data_ceb838e030aa13264731a6a3dec34ecc
#
_entry.id   ceb838e030aa13264731a6a3dec34ecc
#
_cell.length_a   1.000
_cell.length_b   1.000
_cell.length_c   1.000
_cell.angle_alpha   90.00
_cell.angle_beta   90.00
_cell.angle_gamma   90.00
#
_symmetry.space_group_name_H-M   'P 1'
#
loop_
_entity.id
_entity.type
_entity.pdbx_description
1 polymer ?
#
loop_
_entity_poly.entity_id
_entity_poly.type
_entity_poly.pdbx_seq_one_letter_code
_entity_poly.pdbx_strand_id
1 'polypeptide(L)' 'GMEQRQMADVAKQMIDKLPEQQRKIIMMKDVEDYSYDEIAEATGMNGSTIRTTLSRARKAVRKMFNSVGLTKQ' A
#
# COMPACT_ATOMS: atom_id res chain seq x y z
N GLY A 1 0.41 -16.30 -13.99
CA GLY A 1 1.28 -17.43 -13.73
C GLY A 1 1.74 -17.48 -12.29
N MET A 2 2.56 -18.46 -12.00
CA MET A 2 3.06 -18.65 -10.64
C MET A 2 3.89 -17.46 -10.16
N GLU A 3 4.64 -16.88 -11.07
CA GLU A 3 5.48 -15.74 -10.72
C GLU A 3 4.64 -14.56 -10.28
N GLN A 4 3.54 -14.31 -10.98
CA GLN A 4 2.65 -13.21 -10.61
C GLN A 4 2.04 -13.44 -9.24
N ARG A 5 1.67 -14.69 -8.96
CA ARG A 5 1.12 -15.04 -7.67
C ARG A 5 2.13 -14.81 -6.56
N GLN A 6 3.38 -15.19 -6.79
CA GLN A 6 4.42 -14.98 -5.78
C GLN A 6 4.63 -13.50 -5.50
N MET A 7 4.62 -12.67 -6.55
CA MET A 7 4.79 -11.25 -6.36
C MET A 7 3.63 -10.64 -5.58
N ALA A 8 2.41 -11.09 -5.86
CA ALA A 8 1.25 -10.61 -5.14
C ALA A 8 1.33 -11.00 -3.66
N ASP A 9 1.78 -12.21 -3.38
CA ASP A 9 1.91 -12.67 -2.00
C ASP A 9 2.98 -11.87 -1.25
N VAL A 10 4.09 -11.58 -1.89
CA VAL A 10 5.16 -10.82 -1.29
C VAL A 10 4.69 -9.39 -1.00
N ALA A 11 4.01 -8.78 -1.95
CA ALA A 11 3.49 -7.44 -1.77
C ALA A 11 2.52 -7.39 -0.60
N LYS A 12 1.64 -8.37 -0.50
CA LYS A 12 0.68 -8.42 0.58
C LYS A 12 1.37 -8.55 1.94
N GLN A 13 2.40 -9.38 2.00
CA GLN A 13 3.16 -9.52 3.24
C GLN A 13 3.82 -8.22 3.65
N MET A 14 4.31 -7.47 2.69
CA MET A 14 4.92 -6.18 2.97
C MET A 14 3.89 -5.17 3.47
N ILE A 15 2.72 -5.15 2.84
CA ILE A 15 1.63 -4.28 3.26
C ILE A 15 1.21 -4.63 4.69
N ASP A 16 1.16 -5.92 5.00
CA ASP A 16 0.77 -6.37 6.34
C ASP A 16 1.72 -5.88 7.42
N LYS A 17 2.94 -5.53 7.07
CA LYS A 17 3.93 -5.04 8.03
C LYS A 17 3.83 -3.54 8.29
N LEU A 18 3.01 -2.85 7.51
CA LEU A 18 2.87 -1.40 7.67
C LEU A 18 2.06 -1.06 8.93
N PRO A 19 2.27 0.14 9.50
CA PRO A 19 1.38 0.61 10.54
C PRO A 19 -0.07 0.56 10.07
N GLU A 20 -0.98 0.38 11.00
CA GLU A 20 -2.37 0.10 10.66
C GLU A 20 -2.97 1.13 9.70
N GLN A 21 -2.75 2.41 9.97
CA GLN A 21 -3.33 3.45 9.14
C GLN A 21 -2.77 3.42 7.72
N GLN A 22 -1.47 3.23 7.58
CA GLN A 22 -0.85 3.15 6.27
C GLN A 22 -1.33 1.92 5.51
N ARG A 23 -1.44 0.80 6.22
CA ARG A 23 -1.93 -0.44 5.61
C ARG A 23 -3.35 -0.27 5.10
N LYS A 24 -4.21 0.33 5.92
CA LYS A 24 -5.61 0.51 5.55
C LYS A 24 -5.73 1.38 4.29
N ILE A 25 -5.01 2.48 4.24
CA ILE A 25 -5.13 3.41 3.12
C ILE A 25 -4.56 2.82 1.83
N ILE A 26 -3.40 2.15 1.91
CA ILE A 26 -2.83 1.58 0.71
C ILE A 26 -3.69 0.42 0.19
N MET A 27 -4.30 -0.35 1.08
CA MET A 27 -5.21 -1.40 0.67
C MET A 27 -6.42 -0.83 -0.06
N MET A 28 -7.01 0.21 0.50
CA MET A 28 -8.20 0.80 -0.12
C MET A 28 -7.88 1.42 -1.47
N LYS A 29 -6.75 2.11 -1.58
CA LYS A 29 -6.44 2.84 -2.80
C LYS A 29 -5.82 1.96 -3.86
N ASP A 30 -4.81 1.18 -3.52
CA ASP A 30 -4.00 0.47 -4.51
C ASP A 30 -4.48 -0.95 -4.77
N VAL A 31 -5.12 -1.58 -3.81
CA VAL A 31 -5.61 -2.95 -3.98
C VAL A 31 -7.09 -2.97 -4.35
N GLU A 32 -7.90 -2.19 -3.63
CA GLU A 32 -9.35 -2.18 -3.82
C GLU A 32 -9.84 -1.08 -4.76
N ASP A 33 -8.93 -0.18 -5.14
CA ASP A 33 -9.18 0.84 -6.15
C ASP A 33 -10.30 1.82 -5.76
N TYR A 34 -10.38 2.17 -4.49
CA TYR A 34 -11.29 3.20 -4.03
C TYR A 34 -10.79 4.59 -4.44
N SER A 35 -11.71 5.50 -4.67
CA SER A 35 -11.34 6.88 -4.91
C SER A 35 -10.97 7.57 -3.61
N TYR A 36 -10.29 8.72 -3.70
CA TYR A 36 -9.97 9.49 -2.50
C TYR A 36 -11.23 9.89 -1.75
N ASP A 37 -12.27 10.27 -2.47
CA ASP A 37 -13.54 10.64 -1.83
C ASP A 37 -14.14 9.46 -1.08
N GLU A 38 -14.09 8.29 -1.67
CA GLU A 38 -14.61 7.08 -1.03
C GLU A 38 -13.82 6.74 0.23
N ILE A 39 -12.50 6.90 0.16
CA ILE A 39 -11.67 6.64 1.32
C ILE A 39 -11.95 7.66 2.42
N ALA A 40 -12.10 8.93 2.05
CA ALA A 40 -12.39 9.96 3.02
C ALA A 40 -13.72 9.68 3.73
N GLU A 41 -14.70 9.24 2.97
CA GLU A 41 -16.01 8.94 3.55
C GLU A 41 -15.95 7.74 4.48
N ALA A 42 -15.23 6.71 4.07
CA ALA A 42 -15.15 5.48 4.86
C ALA A 42 -14.33 5.64 6.13
N THR A 43 -13.30 6.50 6.10
CA THR A 43 -12.36 6.61 7.21
C THR A 43 -12.55 7.85 8.06
N GLY A 44 -13.24 8.85 7.54
CA GLY A 44 -13.34 10.14 8.23
C GLY A 44 -12.09 10.99 8.09
N MET A 45 -11.09 10.54 7.34
CA MET A 45 -9.85 11.29 7.14
C MET A 45 -10.04 12.31 6.02
N ASN A 46 -9.32 13.43 6.10
CA ASN A 46 -9.38 14.39 5.00
C ASN A 46 -8.43 13.97 3.88
N GLY A 47 -8.66 14.55 2.68
CA GLY A 47 -7.91 14.15 1.50
C GLY A 47 -6.42 14.38 1.62
N SER A 48 -6.03 15.45 2.28
CA SER A 48 -4.61 15.76 2.47
C SER A 48 -3.92 14.67 3.30
N THR A 49 -4.56 14.26 4.38
CA THR A 49 -4.03 13.21 5.24
C THR A 49 -3.98 11.88 4.50
N ILE A 50 -5.02 11.58 3.72
CA ILE A 50 -5.05 10.35 2.93
C ILE A 50 -3.87 10.30 1.96
N ARG A 51 -3.63 11.42 1.24
CA ARG A 51 -2.53 11.46 0.28
C ARG A 51 -1.18 11.32 0.95
N THR A 52 -0.98 11.99 2.08
CA THR A 52 0.27 11.89 2.81
C THR A 52 0.49 10.47 3.32
N THR A 53 -0.54 9.87 3.90
CA THR A 53 -0.47 8.52 4.42
C THR A 53 -0.16 7.52 3.30
N LEU A 54 -0.83 7.68 2.17
CA LEU A 54 -0.61 6.81 1.02
C LEU A 54 0.81 6.93 0.49
N SER A 55 1.31 8.16 0.40
CA SER A 55 2.68 8.39 -0.06
C SER A 55 3.69 7.69 0.84
N ARG A 56 3.49 7.80 2.15
CA ARG A 56 4.37 7.15 3.11
C ARG A 56 4.28 5.63 3.02
N ALA A 57 3.07 5.12 2.85
CA ALA A 57 2.86 3.68 2.72
C ALA A 57 3.57 3.14 1.49
N ARG A 58 3.41 3.82 0.36
CA ARG A 58 4.04 3.39 -0.88
C ARG A 58 5.56 3.43 -0.79
N LYS A 59 6.07 4.46 -0.14
CA LYS A 59 7.52 4.57 0.05
C LYS A 59 8.05 3.44 0.92
N ALA A 60 7.32 3.10 1.97
CA ALA A 60 7.72 2.02 2.87
C ALA A 60 7.73 0.68 2.14
N VAL A 61 6.70 0.42 1.33
CA VAL A 61 6.64 -0.81 0.56
C VAL A 61 7.80 -0.88 -0.43
N ARG A 62 8.09 0.23 -1.09
CA ARG A 62 9.20 0.28 -2.04
C ARG A 62 10.53 -0.04 -1.36
N LYS A 63 10.72 0.50 -0.17
CA LYS A 63 11.92 0.21 0.60
C LYS A 63 12.03 -1.27 0.93
N MET A 64 10.92 -1.89 1.30
CA MET A 64 10.93 -3.32 1.59
C MET A 64 11.26 -4.14 0.36
N PHE A 65 10.71 -3.78 -0.81
CA PHE A 65 11.05 -4.45 -2.06
C PHE A 65 12.54 -4.35 -2.36
N ASN A 66 13.09 -3.16 -2.18
CA ASN A 66 14.53 -2.96 -2.43
C ASN A 66 15.36 -3.78 -1.47
N SER A 67 14.91 -3.90 -0.24
CA SER A 67 15.61 -4.65 0.79
C SER A 67 15.74 -6.13 0.45
N VAL A 68 14.69 -6.70 -0.17
CA VAL A 68 14.73 -8.12 -0.54
C VAL A 68 15.24 -8.32 -1.97
N GLY A 69 15.58 -7.23 -2.66
CA GLY A 69 16.18 -7.31 -3.98
C GLY A 69 15.26 -7.64 -5.12
N LEU A 70 13.94 -7.54 -4.91
CA LEU A 70 12.99 -7.90 -5.95
C LEU A 70 12.97 -6.93 -7.11
N THR A 71 13.35 -5.68 -6.87
CA THR A 71 13.37 -4.66 -7.92
C THR A 71 14.76 -4.40 -8.45
N LYS A 72 15.70 -5.19 -8.03
CA LYS A 72 17.08 -5.01 -8.44
C LYS A 72 17.30 -5.48 -9.85
N GLN A 73 18.14 -4.81 -10.58
CA GLN A 73 18.49 -5.16 -11.95
C GLN A 73 19.81 -5.83 -12.10
#